data_9361125fca16fc40fc09a22d7bd0a21c
#
_entry.id   9361125fca16fc40fc09a22d7bd0a21c
#
_cell.length_a   1.000
_cell.length_b   1.000
_cell.length_c   1.000
_cell.angle_alpha   90.00
_cell.angle_beta   90.00
_cell.angle_gamma   90.00
#
_symmetry.space_group_name_H-M   'P 1'
#
loop_
_entity.id
_entity.type
_entity.pdbx_description
1 polymer ?
#
loop_
_entity_poly.entity_id
_entity_poly.type
_entity_poly.pdbx_seq_one_letter_code
_entity_poly.pdbx_strand_id
1 'polypeptide(L)'
;MAVTASMVKELREMTGAGMMDCKKALSATDGDFDKAIEFLREKGLATAEKKAGRIAAEGLVATTIKDGDKVAAIVEVNAETDFVAKNEVFQTFVKEVVEQAADTDAADIAAFKAEKWALDTSMTVDEKLAAMIAKIGENMNIRRFEKIVSEDGIVVSYIHAAGKIGVLVEAKTENNDERVKEALKNVAMQVAALNPKYVSTDDVPEEYKEHEKEILIAQAKNDPKNANKPENIIEKMITGRLAKELKEICLLEQEYVKAENKETVAKYLEMVSKEVGTPVELKRFVRFETGEGLEKKNEDFAAEVAAQMNA
;
A
#
# COMPACT_ATOMS: atom_id res chain seq x y z
N MET A 1 46.93 7.15 -1.99
CA MET A 1 46.80 8.63 -1.97
C MET A 1 46.21 9.07 -0.63
N ALA A 2 46.62 10.23 -0.06
CA ALA A 2 45.99 10.64 1.21
C ALA A 2 44.58 11.11 0.97
N VAL A 3 43.60 10.52 1.66
CA VAL A 3 42.18 10.88 1.57
C VAL A 3 41.96 12.26 2.19
N THR A 4 41.50 13.21 1.39
CA THR A 4 41.23 14.59 1.84
C THR A 4 39.79 14.80 2.26
N ALA A 5 39.51 15.82 3.09
CA ALA A 5 38.17 16.19 3.47
C ALA A 5 37.27 16.57 2.25
N SER A 6 37.89 17.15 1.20
CA SER A 6 37.18 17.47 -0.06
C SER A 6 36.71 16.23 -0.79
N MET A 7 37.54 15.20 -0.93
CA MET A 7 37.17 13.92 -1.54
C MET A 7 36.02 13.24 -0.77
N VAL A 8 36.06 13.28 0.58
CA VAL A 8 34.98 12.72 1.41
C VAL A 8 33.68 13.48 1.20
N LYS A 9 33.72 14.81 1.10
CA LYS A 9 32.56 15.63 0.83
C LYS A 9 31.97 15.33 -0.55
N GLU A 10 32.81 15.26 -1.57
CA GLU A 10 32.42 14.96 -2.95
C GLU A 10 31.75 13.57 -3.06
N LEU A 11 32.39 12.53 -2.51
CA LEU A 11 31.81 11.19 -2.51
C LEU A 11 30.46 11.13 -1.74
N ARG A 12 30.33 11.90 -0.66
CA ARG A 12 29.07 12.04 0.07
C ARG A 12 27.99 12.74 -0.76
N GLU A 13 28.34 13.78 -1.50
CA GLU A 13 27.40 14.47 -2.39
C GLU A 13 26.93 13.56 -3.53
N MET A 14 27.82 12.74 -4.07
CA MET A 14 27.49 11.76 -5.13
C MET A 14 26.63 10.61 -4.63
N THR A 15 26.91 10.07 -3.44
CA THR A 15 26.28 8.81 -2.96
C THR A 15 25.21 8.99 -1.89
N GLY A 16 25.20 10.13 -1.23
CA GLY A 16 24.37 10.39 -0.05
C GLY A 16 24.75 9.58 1.20
N ALA A 17 25.83 8.81 1.16
CA ALA A 17 26.29 7.98 2.27
C ALA A 17 26.83 8.81 3.45
N GLY A 18 26.95 8.19 4.63
CA GLY A 18 27.48 8.85 5.81
C GLY A 18 28.94 9.29 5.63
N MET A 19 29.32 10.45 6.19
CA MET A 19 30.68 11.02 6.06
C MET A 19 31.78 10.04 6.47
N MET A 20 31.59 9.29 7.56
CA MET A 20 32.57 8.30 8.02
C MET A 20 32.64 7.07 7.11
N ASP A 21 31.52 6.71 6.46
CA ASP A 21 31.51 5.61 5.50
C ASP A 21 32.20 6.00 4.20
N CYS A 22 31.97 7.22 3.70
CA CYS A 22 32.72 7.77 2.56
C CYS A 22 34.23 7.82 2.85
N LYS A 23 34.64 8.28 4.04
CA LYS A 23 36.04 8.27 4.44
C LYS A 23 36.65 6.88 4.46
N LYS A 24 35.92 5.88 5.03
CA LYS A 24 36.35 4.48 5.06
C LYS A 24 36.46 3.89 3.66
N ALA A 25 35.48 4.15 2.79
CA ALA A 25 35.49 3.67 1.42
C ALA A 25 36.67 4.21 0.64
N LEU A 26 36.87 5.53 0.65
CA LEU A 26 38.04 6.15 0.00
C LEU A 26 39.37 5.63 0.55
N SER A 27 39.46 5.41 1.86
CA SER A 27 40.67 4.87 2.48
C SER A 27 40.95 3.42 2.07
N ALA A 28 39.90 2.61 1.90
CA ALA A 28 40.02 1.22 1.47
C ALA A 28 40.36 1.08 -0.03
N THR A 29 40.06 2.10 -0.82
CA THR A 29 40.22 2.12 -2.29
C THR A 29 41.34 3.09 -2.78
N ASP A 30 42.22 3.51 -1.87
CA ASP A 30 43.31 4.44 -2.17
C ASP A 30 42.89 5.75 -2.86
N GLY A 31 41.64 6.21 -2.58
CA GLY A 31 41.08 7.43 -3.13
C GLY A 31 40.41 7.25 -4.50
N ASP A 32 40.27 6.05 -4.99
CA ASP A 32 39.55 5.71 -6.21
C ASP A 32 38.01 5.81 -5.97
N PHE A 33 37.38 6.78 -6.64
CA PHE A 33 35.95 7.07 -6.44
C PHE A 33 35.04 5.96 -6.92
N ASP A 34 35.31 5.35 -8.07
CA ASP A 34 34.48 4.29 -8.63
C ASP A 34 34.46 3.06 -7.71
N LYS A 35 35.65 2.65 -7.26
CA LYS A 35 35.79 1.55 -6.29
C LYS A 35 35.19 1.91 -4.92
N ALA A 36 35.25 3.18 -4.51
CA ALA A 36 34.67 3.64 -3.27
C ALA A 36 33.13 3.59 -3.33
N ILE A 37 32.52 3.91 -4.47
CA ILE A 37 31.09 3.76 -4.71
C ILE A 37 30.68 2.27 -4.63
N GLU A 38 31.43 1.39 -5.28
CA GLU A 38 31.19 -0.06 -5.24
C GLU A 38 31.32 -0.61 -3.81
N PHE A 39 32.34 -0.21 -3.09
CA PHE A 39 32.52 -0.55 -1.67
C PHE A 39 31.34 -0.09 -0.80
N LEU A 40 30.80 1.12 -1.06
CA LEU A 40 29.62 1.63 -0.34
C LEU A 40 28.36 0.84 -0.67
N ARG A 41 28.20 0.37 -1.91
CA ARG A 41 27.07 -0.50 -2.31
C ARG A 41 27.13 -1.85 -1.60
N GLU A 42 28.27 -2.54 -1.64
CA GLU A 42 28.45 -3.80 -0.93
C GLU A 42 28.19 -3.67 0.58
N LYS A 43 28.66 -2.58 1.17
CA LYS A 43 28.42 -2.27 2.58
C LYS A 43 26.94 -1.98 2.85
N GLY A 44 26.24 -1.33 1.93
CA GLY A 44 24.80 -1.06 1.99
C GLY A 44 24.02 -2.35 2.03
N LEU A 45 24.30 -3.28 1.12
CA LEU A 45 23.68 -4.63 1.08
C LEU A 45 23.92 -5.38 2.38
N ALA A 46 25.15 -5.44 2.88
CA ALA A 46 25.47 -6.12 4.15
C ALA A 46 24.76 -5.45 5.36
N THR A 47 24.53 -4.14 5.30
CA THR A 47 23.76 -3.43 6.36
C THR A 47 22.29 -3.75 6.29
N ALA A 48 21.71 -3.81 5.09
CA ALA A 48 20.33 -4.19 4.86
C ALA A 48 20.07 -5.64 5.33
N GLU A 49 20.94 -6.57 4.98
CA GLU A 49 20.85 -7.97 5.40
C GLU A 49 20.84 -8.12 6.94
N LYS A 50 21.72 -7.41 7.65
CA LYS A 50 21.76 -7.41 9.12
C LYS A 50 20.49 -6.87 9.77
N LYS A 51 19.74 -6.02 9.07
CA LYS A 51 18.53 -5.39 9.59
C LYS A 51 17.25 -6.10 9.12
N ALA A 52 17.32 -6.97 8.11
CA ALA A 52 16.17 -7.61 7.47
C ALA A 52 15.22 -8.35 8.44
N GLY A 53 15.78 -8.86 9.57
CA GLY A 53 14.99 -9.54 10.61
C GLY A 53 14.25 -8.60 11.57
N ARG A 54 14.38 -7.28 11.45
CA ARG A 54 13.68 -6.34 12.33
C ARG A 54 12.28 -6.07 11.82
N ILE A 55 11.32 -5.96 12.75
CA ILE A 55 9.92 -5.64 12.41
C ILE A 55 9.85 -4.24 11.80
N ALA A 56 9.31 -4.14 10.59
CA ALA A 56 9.07 -2.90 9.86
C ALA A 56 7.59 -2.87 9.46
N ALA A 57 6.72 -2.45 10.38
CA ALA A 57 5.27 -2.41 10.20
C ALA A 57 4.72 -0.98 10.05
N GLU A 58 5.57 0.03 10.24
CA GLU A 58 5.29 1.43 9.92
C GLU A 58 5.67 1.73 8.46
N GLY A 59 5.52 2.96 8.01
CA GLY A 59 5.87 3.37 6.65
C GLY A 59 4.75 4.13 5.95
N LEU A 60 4.72 4.06 4.61
CA LEU A 60 3.78 4.80 3.78
C LEU A 60 3.23 3.95 2.63
N VAL A 61 1.98 4.24 2.28
CA VAL A 61 1.38 3.92 0.99
C VAL A 61 1.41 5.18 0.13
N ALA A 62 1.84 5.04 -1.12
CA ALA A 62 1.82 6.11 -2.10
C ALA A 62 1.13 5.67 -3.39
N THR A 63 0.58 6.63 -4.12
CA THR A 63 -0.07 6.43 -5.42
C THR A 63 0.45 7.43 -6.43
N THR A 64 0.46 7.05 -7.71
CA THR A 64 0.64 7.97 -8.83
C THR A 64 -0.37 7.67 -9.92
N ILE A 65 -0.70 8.68 -10.72
CA ILE A 65 -1.58 8.58 -11.88
C ILE A 65 -0.88 9.23 -13.07
N LYS A 66 -0.90 8.56 -14.23
CA LYS A 66 -0.26 8.98 -15.48
C LYS A 66 -1.22 8.85 -16.66
N ASP A 67 -0.78 9.33 -17.80
CA ASP A 67 -1.40 9.11 -19.12
C ASP A 67 -2.89 9.50 -19.16
N GLY A 68 -3.22 10.67 -18.59
CA GLY A 68 -4.59 11.18 -18.61
C GLY A 68 -5.58 10.30 -17.86
N ASP A 69 -5.18 9.85 -16.65
CA ASP A 69 -5.95 8.99 -15.75
C ASP A 69 -6.11 7.54 -16.26
N LYS A 70 -5.24 7.09 -17.18
CA LYS A 70 -5.27 5.73 -17.73
C LYS A 70 -4.36 4.76 -17.01
N VAL A 71 -3.24 5.24 -16.47
CA VAL A 71 -2.26 4.42 -15.76
C VAL A 71 -2.18 4.89 -14.32
N ALA A 72 -2.28 3.97 -13.38
CA ALA A 72 -2.10 4.26 -11.96
C ALA A 72 -1.24 3.19 -11.31
N ALA A 73 -0.48 3.58 -10.29
CA ALA A 73 0.22 2.65 -9.42
C ALA A 73 0.01 3.00 -7.96
N ILE A 74 0.07 1.99 -7.12
CA ILE A 74 0.07 2.08 -5.66
C ILE A 74 1.19 1.21 -5.12
N VAL A 75 1.94 1.72 -4.15
CA VAL A 75 3.00 0.97 -3.47
C VAL A 75 2.85 1.07 -1.96
N GLU A 76 3.29 0.05 -1.24
CA GLU A 76 3.51 0.09 0.21
C GLU A 76 5.01 -0.08 0.47
N VAL A 77 5.60 0.92 1.14
CA VAL A 77 6.99 0.88 1.61
C VAL A 77 7.00 0.97 3.12
N ASN A 78 7.51 -0.06 3.77
CA ASN A 78 7.56 -0.15 5.22
C ASN A 78 8.89 0.34 5.80
N ALA A 79 8.87 0.77 7.06
CA ALA A 79 9.99 1.16 7.91
C ALA A 79 9.74 0.69 9.35
N GLU A 80 10.75 0.77 10.23
CA GLU A 80 10.61 0.34 11.63
C GLU A 80 9.76 1.32 12.45
N THR A 81 9.82 2.64 12.15
CA THR A 81 9.17 3.69 12.95
C THR A 81 8.34 4.67 12.10
N ASP A 82 7.37 5.30 12.75
CA ASP A 82 6.59 6.39 12.18
C ASP A 82 7.41 7.69 12.01
N PHE A 83 8.53 7.84 12.72
CA PHE A 83 9.46 8.95 12.53
C PHE A 83 10.10 8.89 11.14
N VAL A 84 10.50 7.70 10.69
CA VAL A 84 11.02 7.52 9.33
C VAL A 84 9.93 7.78 8.29
N ALA A 85 8.69 7.36 8.53
CA ALA A 85 7.57 7.66 7.63
C ALA A 85 7.35 9.18 7.43
N LYS A 86 7.71 10.01 8.40
CA LYS A 86 7.64 11.49 8.33
C LYS A 86 8.91 12.13 7.76
N ASN A 87 9.98 11.37 7.53
CA ASN A 87 11.25 11.87 7.03
C ASN A 87 11.17 12.18 5.54
N GLU A 88 11.56 13.37 5.12
CA GLU A 88 11.51 13.83 3.72
C GLU A 88 12.30 12.93 2.76
N VAL A 89 13.45 12.39 3.21
CA VAL A 89 14.27 11.48 2.39
C VAL A 89 13.53 10.18 2.13
N PHE A 90 12.83 9.64 3.12
CA PHE A 90 12.01 8.45 2.97
C PHE A 90 10.79 8.73 2.06
N GLN A 91 10.09 9.83 2.28
CA GLN A 91 8.94 10.22 1.46
C GLN A 91 9.31 10.40 -0.01
N THR A 92 10.48 11.03 -0.28
CA THR A 92 11.01 11.16 -1.63
C THR A 92 11.28 9.80 -2.25
N PHE A 93 11.92 8.89 -1.53
CA PHE A 93 12.17 7.53 -2.00
C PHE A 93 10.86 6.79 -2.31
N VAL A 94 9.86 6.85 -1.43
CA VAL A 94 8.55 6.22 -1.66
C VAL A 94 7.88 6.77 -2.92
N LYS A 95 7.95 8.09 -3.13
CA LYS A 95 7.45 8.73 -4.35
C LYS A 95 8.20 8.25 -5.60
N GLU A 96 9.51 8.17 -5.56
CA GLU A 96 10.33 7.65 -6.66
C GLU A 96 9.98 6.18 -6.99
N VAL A 97 9.73 5.36 -5.96
CA VAL A 97 9.33 3.95 -6.11
C VAL A 97 7.97 3.84 -6.80
N VAL A 98 6.96 4.64 -6.39
CA VAL A 98 5.63 4.56 -7.02
C VAL A 98 5.62 5.07 -8.45
N GLU A 99 6.44 6.08 -8.77
CA GLU A 99 6.62 6.54 -10.14
C GLU A 99 7.19 5.45 -11.04
N GLN A 100 8.20 4.71 -10.57
CA GLN A 100 8.75 3.58 -11.32
C GLN A 100 7.74 2.42 -11.39
N ALA A 101 6.95 2.17 -10.33
CA ALA A 101 5.93 1.14 -10.33
C ALA A 101 4.80 1.40 -11.36
N ALA A 102 4.56 2.66 -11.75
CA ALA A 102 3.62 2.98 -12.83
C ALA A 102 4.17 2.62 -14.22
N ASP A 103 5.49 2.59 -14.39
CA ASP A 103 6.15 2.31 -15.66
C ASP A 103 6.59 0.84 -15.80
N THR A 104 6.61 0.05 -14.70
CA THR A 104 7.09 -1.33 -14.71
C THR A 104 6.17 -2.28 -15.45
N ASP A 105 6.74 -3.32 -16.06
CA ASP A 105 6.04 -4.51 -16.54
C ASP A 105 6.34 -5.75 -15.65
N ALA A 106 6.93 -5.55 -14.49
CA ALA A 106 7.21 -6.63 -13.54
C ALA A 106 5.93 -7.31 -13.06
N ALA A 107 5.92 -8.63 -13.10
CA ALA A 107 4.77 -9.43 -12.71
C ALA A 107 4.61 -9.55 -11.17
N ASP A 108 5.69 -9.32 -10.43
CA ASP A 108 5.72 -9.43 -8.96
C ASP A 108 6.78 -8.52 -8.34
N ILE A 109 6.77 -8.45 -7.01
CA ILE A 109 7.67 -7.59 -6.26
C ILE A 109 9.15 -8.02 -6.39
N ALA A 110 9.45 -9.29 -6.60
CA ALA A 110 10.81 -9.76 -6.77
C ALA A 110 11.37 -9.32 -8.11
N ALA A 111 10.58 -9.44 -9.19
CA ALA A 111 10.93 -8.94 -10.51
C ALA A 111 11.10 -7.41 -10.50
N PHE A 112 10.19 -6.67 -9.85
CA PHE A 112 10.28 -5.22 -9.71
C PHE A 112 11.57 -4.78 -8.99
N LYS A 113 11.92 -5.43 -7.89
CA LYS A 113 13.16 -5.14 -7.15
C LYS A 113 14.43 -5.41 -7.96
N ALA A 114 14.39 -6.36 -8.90
CA ALA A 114 15.51 -6.70 -9.77
C ALA A 114 15.66 -5.73 -10.97
N GLU A 115 14.67 -4.90 -11.28
CA GLU A 115 14.76 -3.90 -12.32
C GLU A 115 15.83 -2.85 -12.03
N LYS A 116 16.34 -2.22 -13.08
CA LYS A 116 17.20 -1.06 -12.95
C LYS A 116 16.43 0.12 -12.35
N TRP A 117 17.06 0.81 -11.40
CA TRP A 117 16.49 2.03 -10.83
C TRP A 117 16.34 3.11 -11.90
N ALA A 118 15.14 3.63 -12.11
CA ALA A 118 14.85 4.55 -13.21
C ALA A 118 15.67 5.83 -13.19
N LEU A 119 16.04 6.34 -12.01
CA LEU A 119 16.83 7.56 -11.84
C LEU A 119 18.35 7.33 -11.87
N ASP A 120 18.79 6.08 -11.72
CA ASP A 120 20.20 5.69 -11.80
C ASP A 120 20.33 4.23 -12.22
N THR A 121 20.43 3.99 -13.53
CA THR A 121 20.49 2.64 -14.12
C THR A 121 21.76 1.84 -13.77
N SER A 122 22.71 2.44 -13.03
CA SER A 122 23.90 1.73 -12.52
C SER A 122 23.58 0.78 -11.38
N MET A 123 22.40 0.90 -10.76
CA MET A 123 21.93 0.04 -9.67
C MET A 123 20.53 -0.52 -9.95
N THR A 124 20.12 -1.50 -9.16
CA THR A 124 18.75 -2.03 -9.14
C THR A 124 17.88 -1.30 -8.10
N VAL A 125 16.57 -1.53 -8.14
CA VAL A 125 15.62 -1.06 -7.11
C VAL A 125 16.00 -1.60 -5.74
N ASP A 126 16.43 -2.87 -5.66
CA ASP A 126 16.85 -3.49 -4.39
C ASP A 126 18.17 -2.91 -3.85
N GLU A 127 19.13 -2.61 -4.72
CA GLU A 127 20.36 -1.90 -4.35
C GLU A 127 20.07 -0.47 -3.88
N LYS A 128 19.12 0.23 -4.51
CA LYS A 128 18.65 1.54 -4.05
C LYS A 128 17.99 1.45 -2.68
N LEU A 129 17.14 0.44 -2.44
CA LEU A 129 16.57 0.19 -1.13
C LEU A 129 17.64 -0.07 -0.06
N ALA A 130 18.65 -0.89 -0.36
CA ALA A 130 19.77 -1.15 0.55
C ALA A 130 20.57 0.12 0.88
N ALA A 131 20.81 0.98 -0.10
CA ALA A 131 21.44 2.29 0.12
C ALA A 131 20.59 3.19 1.03
N MET A 132 19.25 3.15 0.90
CA MET A 132 18.34 3.89 1.76
C MET A 132 18.34 3.35 3.19
N ILE A 133 18.36 2.02 3.39
CA ILE A 133 18.50 1.37 4.70
C ILE A 133 19.81 1.78 5.38
N ALA A 134 20.91 1.83 4.64
CA ALA A 134 22.19 2.26 5.16
C ALA A 134 22.18 3.76 5.54
N LYS A 135 21.52 4.60 4.74
CA LYS A 135 21.44 6.05 4.94
C LYS A 135 20.55 6.44 6.13
N ILE A 136 19.38 5.82 6.24
CA ILE A 136 18.37 6.13 7.27
C ILE A 136 18.69 5.39 8.57
N GLY A 137 19.22 4.17 8.48
CA GLY A 137 19.61 3.38 9.64
C GLY A 137 18.51 2.47 10.20
N GLU A 138 17.37 2.36 9.54
CA GLU A 138 16.29 1.44 9.87
C GLU A 138 16.11 0.35 8.81
N ASN A 139 15.48 -0.79 9.19
CA ASN A 139 14.99 -1.76 8.23
C ASN A 139 13.87 -1.13 7.39
N MET A 140 13.89 -1.38 6.10
CA MET A 140 12.89 -0.90 5.16
C MET A 140 12.58 -1.99 4.15
N ASN A 141 11.36 -2.00 3.63
CA ASN A 141 10.96 -2.96 2.61
C ASN A 141 9.96 -2.33 1.63
N ILE A 142 10.21 -2.45 0.33
CA ILE A 142 9.18 -2.27 -0.69
C ILE A 142 8.36 -3.55 -0.68
N ARG A 143 7.22 -3.52 0.03
CA ARG A 143 6.46 -4.72 0.37
C ARG A 143 5.62 -5.24 -0.78
N ARG A 144 4.88 -4.35 -1.40
CA ARG A 144 3.93 -4.68 -2.47
C ARG A 144 3.67 -3.46 -3.36
N PHE A 145 3.27 -3.73 -4.57
CA PHE A 145 2.75 -2.73 -5.50
C PHE A 145 1.63 -3.33 -6.33
N GLU A 146 0.81 -2.46 -6.89
CA GLU A 146 -0.19 -2.77 -7.91
C GLU A 146 -0.16 -1.70 -8.99
N LYS A 147 -0.30 -2.11 -10.24
CA LYS A 147 -0.43 -1.23 -11.40
C LYS A 147 -1.78 -1.47 -12.07
N ILE A 148 -2.49 -0.42 -12.36
CA ILE A 148 -3.72 -0.44 -13.15
C ILE A 148 -3.46 0.26 -14.47
N VAL A 149 -3.79 -0.41 -15.58
CA VAL A 149 -3.89 0.19 -16.91
C VAL A 149 -5.34 0.08 -17.33
N SER A 150 -6.01 1.22 -17.47
CA SER A 150 -7.42 1.31 -17.85
C SER A 150 -7.55 1.54 -19.36
N GLU A 151 -8.11 0.56 -20.07
CA GLU A 151 -8.31 0.64 -21.51
C GLU A 151 -9.55 1.45 -21.87
N ASP A 152 -10.64 1.27 -21.12
CA ASP A 152 -11.99 1.76 -21.44
C ASP A 152 -12.58 2.71 -20.38
N GLY A 153 -11.73 3.27 -19.51
CA GLY A 153 -12.19 4.10 -18.42
C GLY A 153 -11.10 5.01 -17.86
N ILE A 154 -11.23 5.34 -16.58
CA ILE A 154 -10.27 6.15 -15.82
C ILE A 154 -9.98 5.52 -14.47
N VAL A 155 -8.82 5.87 -13.92
CA VAL A 155 -8.44 5.52 -12.55
C VAL A 155 -8.30 6.78 -11.71
N VAL A 156 -8.81 6.76 -10.50
CA VAL A 156 -8.57 7.81 -9.52
C VAL A 156 -7.89 7.23 -8.28
N SER A 157 -7.19 8.09 -7.56
CA SER A 157 -6.52 7.70 -6.31
C SER A 157 -6.98 8.55 -5.13
N TYR A 158 -6.88 7.96 -3.95
CA TYR A 158 -7.10 8.64 -2.69
C TYR A 158 -6.07 8.18 -1.65
N ILE A 159 -5.45 9.14 -0.99
CA ILE A 159 -4.54 8.89 0.15
C ILE A 159 -5.19 9.41 1.41
N HIS A 160 -5.28 8.57 2.42
CA HIS A 160 -5.84 8.87 3.73
C HIS A 160 -4.75 8.88 4.82
N ALA A 161 -4.95 9.71 5.87
CA ALA A 161 -4.09 9.79 7.05
C ALA A 161 -2.60 9.89 6.70
N ALA A 162 -2.26 10.82 5.80
CA ALA A 162 -0.89 11.11 5.38
C ALA A 162 -0.09 9.88 4.90
N GLY A 163 -0.73 8.98 4.13
CA GLY A 163 -0.08 7.81 3.56
C GLY A 163 -0.26 6.53 4.37
N LYS A 164 -1.12 6.50 5.40
CA LYS A 164 -1.44 5.26 6.11
C LYS A 164 -2.35 4.34 5.30
N ILE A 165 -3.26 4.89 4.51
CA ILE A 165 -4.11 4.13 3.60
C ILE A 165 -4.06 4.78 2.22
N GLY A 166 -3.88 3.97 1.19
CA GLY A 166 -4.00 4.37 -0.21
C GLY A 166 -5.05 3.52 -0.92
N VAL A 167 -5.76 4.16 -1.85
CA VAL A 167 -6.80 3.50 -2.65
C VAL A 167 -6.66 3.94 -4.11
N LEU A 168 -6.77 2.97 -5.02
CA LEU A 168 -7.05 3.20 -6.44
C LEU A 168 -8.47 2.70 -6.74
N VAL A 169 -9.20 3.44 -7.56
CA VAL A 169 -10.52 3.05 -8.07
C VAL A 169 -10.52 3.18 -9.58
N GLU A 170 -10.82 2.10 -10.29
CA GLU A 170 -11.01 2.08 -11.74
C GLU A 170 -12.50 2.02 -12.06
N ALA A 171 -12.93 2.90 -12.96
CA ALA A 171 -14.28 2.86 -13.51
C ALA A 171 -14.23 2.90 -15.04
N LYS A 172 -15.11 2.14 -15.66
CA LYS A 172 -15.40 2.22 -17.09
C LYS A 172 -16.28 3.42 -17.35
N THR A 173 -15.82 4.32 -18.20
CA THR A 173 -16.56 5.49 -18.62
C THR A 173 -15.90 6.15 -19.83
N GLU A 174 -16.70 6.76 -20.70
CA GLU A 174 -16.20 7.57 -21.81
C GLU A 174 -16.02 9.05 -21.38
N ASN A 175 -16.48 9.40 -20.18
CA ASN A 175 -16.45 10.76 -19.67
C ASN A 175 -15.34 10.93 -18.62
N ASN A 176 -14.43 11.88 -18.87
CA ASN A 176 -13.30 12.22 -18.00
C ASN A 176 -13.49 13.61 -17.34
N ASP A 177 -14.74 14.06 -17.11
CA ASP A 177 -14.93 15.35 -16.46
C ASP A 177 -14.72 15.28 -14.92
N GLU A 178 -14.50 16.46 -14.32
CA GLU A 178 -14.18 16.54 -12.89
C GLU A 178 -15.28 16.00 -11.97
N ARG A 179 -16.56 15.99 -12.39
CA ARG A 179 -17.67 15.43 -11.60
C ARG A 179 -17.54 13.92 -11.47
N VAL A 180 -17.13 13.24 -12.56
CA VAL A 180 -16.86 11.79 -12.52
C VAL A 180 -15.67 11.50 -11.62
N LYS A 181 -14.57 12.27 -11.74
CA LYS A 181 -13.38 12.10 -10.89
C LYS A 181 -13.70 12.34 -9.42
N GLU A 182 -14.47 13.38 -9.11
CA GLU A 182 -14.91 13.67 -7.74
C GLU A 182 -15.78 12.53 -7.18
N ALA A 183 -16.71 12.02 -7.98
CA ALA A 183 -17.56 10.90 -7.58
C ALA A 183 -16.74 9.64 -7.28
N LEU A 184 -15.79 9.28 -8.16
CA LEU A 184 -14.91 8.14 -7.94
C LEU A 184 -13.96 8.35 -6.75
N LYS A 185 -13.50 9.58 -6.52
CA LYS A 185 -12.73 9.92 -5.32
C LYS A 185 -13.55 9.76 -4.04
N ASN A 186 -14.82 10.10 -4.06
CA ASN A 186 -15.74 9.85 -2.94
C ASN A 186 -15.91 8.34 -2.69
N VAL A 187 -16.00 7.54 -3.75
CA VAL A 187 -16.00 6.06 -3.64
C VAL A 187 -14.67 5.55 -3.07
N ALA A 188 -13.54 6.10 -3.50
CA ALA A 188 -12.22 5.75 -2.93
C ALA A 188 -12.12 6.08 -1.44
N MET A 189 -12.71 7.19 -0.99
CA MET A 189 -12.82 7.52 0.45
C MET A 189 -13.63 6.47 1.21
N GLN A 190 -14.73 5.98 0.64
CA GLN A 190 -15.52 4.91 1.24
C GLN A 190 -14.74 3.60 1.33
N VAL A 191 -14.03 3.22 0.26
CA VAL A 191 -13.14 2.04 0.27
C VAL A 191 -12.09 2.17 1.38
N ALA A 192 -11.48 3.34 1.54
CA ALA A 192 -10.52 3.58 2.61
C ALA A 192 -11.13 3.38 4.00
N ALA A 193 -12.38 3.85 4.21
CA ALA A 193 -13.05 3.85 5.50
C ALA A 193 -13.66 2.49 5.88
N LEU A 194 -14.32 1.81 4.94
CA LEU A 194 -15.12 0.61 5.21
C LEU A 194 -14.46 -0.70 4.77
N ASN A 195 -13.31 -0.63 4.07
CA ASN A 195 -12.51 -1.78 3.65
C ASN A 195 -13.35 -2.93 3.02
N PRO A 196 -14.12 -2.67 1.96
CA PRO A 196 -14.86 -3.72 1.26
C PRO A 196 -13.88 -4.74 0.68
N LYS A 197 -14.35 -5.98 0.50
CA LYS A 197 -13.55 -7.07 -0.09
C LYS A 197 -13.80 -7.23 -1.58
N TYR A 198 -15.01 -6.91 -2.04
CA TYR A 198 -15.47 -7.11 -3.41
C TYR A 198 -16.14 -5.85 -3.94
N VAL A 199 -16.21 -5.71 -5.26
CA VAL A 199 -16.94 -4.61 -5.90
C VAL A 199 -18.44 -4.82 -5.71
N SER A 200 -18.95 -6.01 -6.04
CA SER A 200 -20.35 -6.37 -5.97
C SER A 200 -20.56 -7.79 -5.41
N THR A 201 -21.81 -8.17 -5.12
CA THR A 201 -22.17 -9.54 -4.71
C THR A 201 -21.94 -10.57 -5.81
N ASP A 202 -21.87 -10.16 -7.07
CA ASP A 202 -21.58 -11.04 -8.21
C ASP A 202 -20.11 -11.45 -8.26
N ASP A 203 -19.23 -10.63 -7.69
CA ASP A 203 -17.77 -10.89 -7.63
C ASP A 203 -17.39 -11.81 -6.46
N VAL A 204 -18.32 -12.09 -5.55
CA VAL A 204 -18.06 -12.96 -4.39
C VAL A 204 -18.01 -14.41 -4.86
N PRO A 205 -16.88 -15.15 -4.63
CA PRO A 205 -16.78 -16.56 -4.99
C PRO A 205 -17.88 -17.40 -4.33
N GLU A 206 -18.47 -18.35 -5.07
CA GLU A 206 -19.50 -19.22 -4.55
C GLU A 206 -19.01 -20.04 -3.36
N GLU A 207 -17.76 -20.51 -3.40
CA GLU A 207 -17.12 -21.20 -2.29
C GLU A 207 -17.08 -20.35 -0.99
N TYR A 208 -16.85 -19.04 -1.10
CA TYR A 208 -16.93 -18.13 0.04
C TYR A 208 -18.35 -18.05 0.61
N LYS A 209 -19.37 -17.93 -0.27
CA LYS A 209 -20.78 -17.88 0.15
C LYS A 209 -21.22 -19.17 0.83
N GLU A 210 -20.81 -20.31 0.30
CA GLU A 210 -21.09 -21.64 0.88
C GLU A 210 -20.42 -21.79 2.25
N HIS A 211 -19.14 -21.43 2.37
CA HIS A 211 -18.41 -21.50 3.62
C HIS A 211 -19.03 -20.61 4.72
N GLU A 212 -19.34 -19.36 4.41
CA GLU A 212 -20.04 -18.45 5.36
C GLU A 212 -21.42 -18.99 5.76
N LYS A 213 -22.16 -19.57 4.81
CA LYS A 213 -23.44 -20.21 5.09
C LYS A 213 -23.29 -21.40 6.07
N GLU A 214 -22.26 -22.24 5.92
CA GLU A 214 -21.95 -23.33 6.85
C GLU A 214 -21.64 -22.81 8.26
N ILE A 215 -20.86 -21.74 8.37
CA ILE A 215 -20.55 -21.09 9.65
C ILE A 215 -21.83 -20.57 10.30
N LEU A 216 -22.70 -19.89 9.55
CA LEU A 216 -23.97 -19.38 10.05
C LEU A 216 -24.93 -20.49 10.49
N ILE A 217 -24.94 -21.64 9.78
CA ILE A 217 -25.70 -22.84 10.18
C ILE A 217 -25.19 -23.38 11.51
N ALA A 218 -23.87 -23.52 11.66
CA ALA A 218 -23.25 -24.00 12.90
C ALA A 218 -23.55 -23.06 14.08
N GLN A 219 -23.46 -21.75 13.87
CA GLN A 219 -23.82 -20.74 14.88
C GLN A 219 -25.31 -20.82 15.26
N ALA A 220 -26.18 -20.96 14.26
CA ALA A 220 -27.62 -21.04 14.51
C ALA A 220 -28.00 -22.30 15.31
N LYS A 221 -27.35 -23.44 15.05
CA LYS A 221 -27.58 -24.70 15.78
C LYS A 221 -27.08 -24.64 17.22
N ASN A 222 -26.00 -23.90 17.46
CA ASN A 222 -25.38 -23.73 18.79
C ASN A 222 -26.07 -22.65 19.65
N ASP A 223 -26.97 -21.84 19.09
CA ASP A 223 -27.69 -20.80 19.85
C ASP A 223 -28.94 -21.39 20.52
N PRO A 224 -29.01 -21.44 21.88
CA PRO A 224 -30.18 -21.95 22.61
C PRO A 224 -31.50 -21.28 22.23
N LYS A 225 -31.48 -20.03 21.74
CA LYS A 225 -32.65 -19.28 21.29
C LYS A 225 -33.28 -19.88 20.03
N ASN A 226 -32.55 -20.71 19.31
CA ASN A 226 -33.00 -21.36 18.09
C ASN A 226 -33.46 -22.82 18.30
N ALA A 227 -33.23 -23.40 19.48
CA ALA A 227 -33.51 -24.84 19.77
C ALA A 227 -34.92 -25.30 19.43
N ASN A 228 -35.91 -24.41 19.51
CA ASN A 228 -37.32 -24.72 19.24
C ASN A 228 -37.84 -24.11 17.92
N LYS A 229 -36.95 -23.57 17.07
CA LYS A 229 -37.39 -22.99 15.79
C LYS A 229 -37.46 -24.06 14.70
N PRO A 230 -38.49 -24.04 13.85
CA PRO A 230 -38.56 -24.90 12.67
C PRO A 230 -37.36 -24.65 11.72
N GLU A 231 -36.89 -25.69 11.03
CA GLU A 231 -35.75 -25.66 10.13
C GLU A 231 -35.89 -24.59 9.02
N ASN A 232 -37.07 -24.45 8.43
CA ASN A 232 -37.36 -23.42 7.43
C ASN A 232 -37.25 -21.98 7.95
N ILE A 233 -37.42 -21.76 9.24
CA ILE A 233 -37.21 -20.45 9.87
C ILE A 233 -35.72 -20.21 10.07
N ILE A 234 -34.96 -21.24 10.46
CA ILE A 234 -33.51 -21.18 10.59
C ILE A 234 -32.87 -20.88 9.23
N GLU A 235 -33.29 -21.57 8.16
CA GLU A 235 -32.80 -21.32 6.80
C GLU A 235 -33.03 -19.87 6.34
N LYS A 236 -34.22 -19.32 6.56
CA LYS A 236 -34.56 -17.92 6.24
C LYS A 236 -33.70 -16.94 7.04
N MET A 237 -33.43 -17.25 8.32
CA MET A 237 -32.55 -16.43 9.16
C MET A 237 -31.11 -16.44 8.64
N ILE A 238 -30.60 -17.60 8.22
CA ILE A 238 -29.25 -17.75 7.67
C ILE A 238 -29.13 -16.98 6.35
N THR A 239 -30.10 -17.17 5.43
CA THR A 239 -30.12 -16.43 4.16
C THR A 239 -30.18 -14.91 4.39
N GLY A 240 -30.95 -14.44 5.36
CA GLY A 240 -31.02 -13.02 5.70
C GLY A 240 -29.72 -12.48 6.31
N ARG A 241 -29.03 -13.29 7.15
CA ARG A 241 -27.73 -12.92 7.72
C ARG A 241 -26.65 -12.88 6.66
N LEU A 242 -26.56 -13.92 5.81
CA LEU A 242 -25.61 -13.95 4.70
C LEU A 242 -25.80 -12.74 3.77
N ALA A 243 -27.03 -12.44 3.38
CA ALA A 243 -27.32 -11.26 2.56
C ALA A 243 -26.91 -9.94 3.23
N LYS A 244 -26.97 -9.86 4.57
CA LYS A 244 -26.50 -8.69 5.31
C LYS A 244 -24.96 -8.62 5.32
N GLU A 245 -24.28 -9.72 5.56
CA GLU A 245 -22.82 -9.80 5.53
C GLU A 245 -22.26 -9.45 4.15
N LEU A 246 -22.88 -9.99 3.09
CA LEU A 246 -22.50 -9.65 1.72
C LEU A 246 -22.65 -8.15 1.42
N LYS A 247 -23.69 -7.50 1.95
CA LYS A 247 -23.84 -6.03 1.81
C LYS A 247 -22.75 -5.25 2.53
N GLU A 248 -22.21 -5.78 3.61
CA GLU A 248 -21.12 -5.10 4.36
C GLU A 248 -19.79 -5.22 3.64
N ILE A 249 -19.52 -6.33 2.94
CA ILE A 249 -18.23 -6.59 2.28
C ILE A 249 -18.20 -6.23 0.79
N CYS A 250 -19.34 -5.94 0.16
CA CYS A 250 -19.46 -5.59 -1.25
C CYS A 250 -19.69 -4.09 -1.39
N LEU A 251 -18.77 -3.39 -2.07
CA LEU A 251 -18.73 -1.93 -2.15
C LEU A 251 -20.03 -1.33 -2.71
N LEU A 252 -20.55 -1.89 -3.81
CA LEU A 252 -21.75 -1.35 -4.48
C LEU A 252 -23.00 -1.45 -3.64
N GLU A 253 -23.09 -2.45 -2.74
CA GLU A 253 -24.21 -2.70 -1.85
C GLU A 253 -24.11 -1.95 -0.51
N GLN A 254 -22.94 -1.43 -0.17
CA GLN A 254 -22.76 -0.61 1.04
C GLN A 254 -23.61 0.66 0.96
N GLU A 255 -24.14 1.09 2.10
CA GLU A 255 -24.70 2.43 2.24
C GLU A 255 -23.62 3.47 2.01
N TYR A 256 -23.85 4.41 1.10
CA TYR A 256 -22.86 5.44 0.78
C TYR A 256 -22.69 6.40 1.96
N VAL A 257 -21.48 6.56 2.45
CA VAL A 257 -21.17 7.30 3.71
C VAL A 257 -21.61 8.78 3.69
N LYS A 258 -21.79 9.37 2.49
CA LYS A 258 -22.27 10.75 2.32
C LYS A 258 -23.74 10.80 1.87
N ALA A 259 -24.46 9.67 1.86
CA ALA A 259 -25.85 9.62 1.47
C ALA A 259 -26.73 10.34 2.50
N GLU A 260 -27.70 11.13 2.01
CA GLU A 260 -28.71 11.79 2.87
C GLU A 260 -29.86 10.82 3.20
N ASN A 261 -30.20 9.90 2.28
CA ASN A 261 -31.37 9.00 2.38
C ASN A 261 -31.01 7.51 2.31
N LYS A 262 -29.80 7.12 2.76
CA LYS A 262 -29.30 5.74 2.79
C LYS A 262 -29.18 5.09 1.40
N GLU A 263 -28.89 5.88 0.37
CA GLU A 263 -28.56 5.34 -0.94
C GLU A 263 -27.29 4.49 -0.88
N THR A 264 -27.28 3.41 -1.68
CA THR A 264 -26.07 2.59 -1.83
C THR A 264 -25.06 3.27 -2.75
N VAL A 265 -23.81 2.79 -2.73
CA VAL A 265 -22.78 3.25 -3.67
C VAL A 265 -23.22 3.04 -5.12
N ALA A 266 -23.85 1.90 -5.44
CA ALA A 266 -24.42 1.65 -6.76
C ALA A 266 -25.43 2.73 -7.17
N LYS A 267 -26.32 3.11 -6.25
CA LYS A 267 -27.31 4.16 -6.51
C LYS A 267 -26.67 5.52 -6.70
N TYR A 268 -25.66 5.84 -5.90
CA TYR A 268 -24.88 7.07 -6.07
C TYR A 268 -24.23 7.14 -7.46
N LEU A 269 -23.57 6.09 -7.93
CA LEU A 269 -22.96 6.06 -9.26
C LEU A 269 -24.01 6.11 -10.40
N GLU A 270 -25.19 5.52 -10.21
CA GLU A 270 -26.31 5.68 -11.14
C GLU A 270 -26.78 7.14 -11.25
N MET A 271 -26.84 7.86 -10.13
CA MET A 271 -27.22 9.29 -10.12
C MET A 271 -26.16 10.13 -10.85
N VAL A 272 -24.88 9.89 -10.58
CA VAL A 272 -23.76 10.54 -11.28
C VAL A 272 -23.81 10.25 -12.77
N SER A 273 -24.03 9.01 -13.18
CA SER A 273 -24.15 8.62 -14.60
C SER A 273 -25.25 9.38 -15.33
N LYS A 274 -26.41 9.58 -14.68
CA LYS A 274 -27.52 10.37 -15.22
C LYS A 274 -27.17 11.85 -15.33
N GLU A 275 -26.47 12.41 -14.34
CA GLU A 275 -26.08 13.82 -14.32
C GLU A 275 -25.05 14.14 -15.41
N VAL A 276 -24.07 13.26 -15.63
CA VAL A 276 -23.03 13.45 -16.64
C VAL A 276 -23.43 12.95 -18.03
N GLY A 277 -24.55 12.24 -18.15
CA GLY A 277 -25.09 11.73 -19.41
C GLY A 277 -24.31 10.54 -19.99
N THR A 278 -23.46 9.88 -19.20
CA THR A 278 -22.61 8.77 -19.62
C THR A 278 -22.53 7.75 -18.50
N PRO A 279 -22.57 6.42 -18.79
CA PRO A 279 -22.40 5.41 -17.77
C PRO A 279 -21.07 5.55 -17.02
N VAL A 280 -21.11 5.37 -15.71
CA VAL A 280 -19.94 5.29 -14.83
C VAL A 280 -20.06 3.96 -14.08
N GLU A 281 -19.32 2.95 -14.53
CA GLU A 281 -19.38 1.59 -14.00
C GLU A 281 -18.08 1.27 -13.25
N LEU A 282 -18.18 0.95 -11.98
CA LEU A 282 -17.04 0.55 -11.16
C LEU A 282 -16.51 -0.80 -11.64
N LYS A 283 -15.22 -0.89 -11.96
CA LYS A 283 -14.57 -2.14 -12.41
C LYS A 283 -13.85 -2.84 -11.28
N ARG A 284 -12.99 -2.10 -10.59
CA ARG A 284 -12.20 -2.62 -9.47
C ARG A 284 -11.69 -1.51 -8.57
N PHE A 285 -11.21 -1.89 -7.42
CA PHE A 285 -10.44 -1.05 -6.53
C PHE A 285 -9.23 -1.82 -5.98
N VAL A 286 -8.22 -1.08 -5.56
CA VAL A 286 -7.07 -1.59 -4.80
C VAL A 286 -6.97 -0.76 -3.54
N ARG A 287 -6.84 -1.39 -2.38
CA ARG A 287 -6.63 -0.72 -1.10
C ARG A 287 -5.41 -1.31 -0.41
N PHE A 288 -4.46 -0.45 -0.07
CA PHE A 288 -3.35 -0.81 0.81
C PHE A 288 -3.46 -0.01 2.11
N GLU A 289 -3.20 -0.70 3.22
CA GLU A 289 -2.99 -0.08 4.52
C GLU A 289 -1.59 -0.44 5.00
N THR A 290 -0.85 0.57 5.47
CA THR A 290 0.52 0.39 5.96
C THR A 290 0.57 -0.61 7.10
N GLY A 291 1.41 -1.65 6.94
CA GLY A 291 1.61 -2.67 7.96
C GLY A 291 0.45 -3.65 8.14
N GLU A 292 -0.56 -3.63 7.24
CA GLU A 292 -1.68 -4.57 7.29
C GLU A 292 -1.20 -6.03 7.28
N GLY A 293 -1.62 -6.83 8.29
CA GLY A 293 -1.25 -8.23 8.43
C GLY A 293 0.21 -8.48 8.88
N LEU A 294 1.00 -7.43 9.13
CA LEU A 294 2.34 -7.58 9.72
C LEU A 294 2.26 -7.58 11.25
N GLU A 295 3.19 -8.31 11.86
CA GLU A 295 3.41 -8.23 13.30
C GLU A 295 3.81 -6.80 13.68
N LYS A 296 3.12 -6.21 14.66
CA LYS A 296 3.44 -4.89 15.19
C LYS A 296 4.32 -5.04 16.43
N LYS A 297 5.34 -4.18 16.53
CA LYS A 297 6.16 -4.10 17.73
C LYS A 297 5.26 -3.69 18.91
N ASN A 298 5.16 -4.55 19.93
CA ASN A 298 4.47 -4.20 21.18
C ASN A 298 5.38 -3.22 21.93
N GLU A 299 5.16 -1.93 21.77
CA GLU A 299 5.81 -0.91 22.58
C GLU A 299 5.09 -0.82 23.93
N ASP A 300 5.54 -1.62 24.89
CA ASP A 300 5.20 -1.38 26.29
C ASP A 300 6.12 -0.26 26.82
N PHE A 301 5.73 0.97 26.53
CA PHE A 301 6.45 2.17 26.95
C PHE A 301 6.70 2.20 28.46
N ALA A 302 5.79 1.64 29.27
CA ALA A 302 5.95 1.54 30.72
C ALA A 302 7.07 0.55 31.08
N ALA A 303 7.18 -0.58 30.38
CA ALA A 303 8.24 -1.54 30.60
C ALA A 303 9.60 -1.02 30.09
N GLU A 304 9.65 -0.29 28.97
CA GLU A 304 10.88 0.33 28.47
C GLU A 304 11.42 1.42 29.43
N VAL A 305 10.54 2.29 29.93
CA VAL A 305 10.90 3.31 30.94
C VAL A 305 11.37 2.63 32.24
N ALA A 306 10.67 1.58 32.70
CA ALA A 306 11.09 0.84 33.90
C ALA A 306 12.45 0.15 33.71
N ALA A 307 12.73 -0.39 32.52
CA ALA A 307 14.04 -0.99 32.20
C ALA A 307 15.16 0.05 32.17
N GLN A 308 14.90 1.25 31.65
CA GLN A 308 15.89 2.35 31.64
C GLN A 308 16.11 2.97 33.00
N MET A 309 15.10 2.97 33.89
CA MET A 309 15.26 3.47 35.27
C MET A 309 16.00 2.49 36.19
N ASN A 310 16.10 1.21 35.80
CA ASN A 310 16.78 0.14 36.54
C ASN A 310 18.15 -0.25 35.97
N ALA A 311 18.60 0.40 34.88
CA ALA A 311 19.92 0.23 34.26
C ALA A 311 20.88 1.32 34.67
#